data_89e6e9765135d237b81cb787a5a352ff
#
_entry.id   89e6e9765135d237b81cb787a5a352ff
#
_cell.length_a   1.000
_cell.length_b   1.000
_cell.length_c   1.000
_cell.angle_alpha   90.00
_cell.angle_beta   90.00
_cell.angle_gamma   90.00
#
_symmetry.space_group_name_H-M   'P 1'
#
loop_
_entity.id
_entity.type
_entity.pdbx_description
1 polymer ?
#
loop_
_entity_poly.entity_id
_entity_poly.type
_entity_poly.pdbx_seq_one_letter_code
_entity_poly.pdbx_strand_id
1 'polypeptide(L)'
;MSTAMIQRIIIAAIFGLVLGLISYWSIRLGLRGRKKDGRRVYASFSYYGALPFVLLILGAMSRLMLGDEADPMLFTSLFSVAVSLTVYYVLLALLMPWLRRRISSWACGALWLVPNVLYILARDNMRLPAPLLVIKTSEGLMSALLGAWFAGFLLIMAWKTAEHLLFRRRVLKNAEKLKVPLWDEVFGQVCPNRNRPPLYRSREAVTPLTIGLFAGNRVVVLPVRDYTDEELRLVLTHEAVHIARFDAVSKLGLVSMAAFCWFDPLVWLAIRRSAEDIELSCDEAVTLGAGEAERRRYADLILSSAGDERGFTTCLSARASSLRYRLRQIMKPAAKRSGALLIGLAAFFLILGCGHIAFAYGGGTGEELIFDGLDTSLYTVSDGSCTDPEGLKDYVASLELMELNGKYDLDLDGERHRVIVFDAPGDQGKQISVDFYDNIVEFRPLFIKLDHWAEYYYLPAGTDWELLDSFFAS
;
A
#
# COMPACT_ATOMS: atom_id res chain seq x y z
N MET A 1 -10.28 -26.26 9.09
CA MET A 1 -10.02 -24.84 8.72
C MET A 1 -10.46 -24.00 9.91
N SER A 2 -9.54 -23.25 10.51
CA SER A 2 -9.85 -22.49 11.73
C SER A 2 -10.89 -21.39 11.48
N THR A 3 -11.58 -20.96 12.54
CA THR A 3 -12.56 -19.86 12.47
C THR A 3 -11.88 -18.56 12.02
N ALA A 4 -10.63 -18.32 12.44
CA ALA A 4 -9.86 -17.15 12.06
C ALA A 4 -9.47 -17.17 10.57
N MET A 5 -9.11 -18.34 10.02
CA MET A 5 -8.87 -18.50 8.59
C MET A 5 -10.12 -18.21 7.76
N ILE A 6 -11.29 -18.64 8.22
CA ILE A 6 -12.57 -18.34 7.56
C ILE A 6 -12.84 -16.83 7.59
N GLN A 7 -12.68 -16.17 8.75
CA GLN A 7 -12.82 -14.72 8.88
C GLN A 7 -11.88 -13.98 7.93
N ARG A 8 -10.61 -14.40 7.85
CA ARG A 8 -9.61 -13.82 6.95
C ARG A 8 -9.99 -13.96 5.48
N ILE A 9 -10.48 -15.13 5.06
CA ILE A 9 -10.97 -15.35 3.70
C ILE A 9 -12.17 -14.44 3.40
N ILE A 10 -13.11 -14.30 4.35
CA ILE A 10 -14.27 -13.42 4.20
C ILE A 10 -13.83 -11.96 4.05
N ILE A 11 -12.93 -11.48 4.91
CA ILE A 11 -12.40 -10.11 4.85
C ILE A 11 -11.69 -9.89 3.52
N ALA A 12 -10.80 -10.81 3.12
CA ALA A 12 -10.08 -10.73 1.85
C ALA A 12 -11.04 -10.72 0.63
N ALA A 13 -12.10 -11.53 0.68
CA ALA A 13 -13.12 -11.59 -0.36
C ALA A 13 -13.94 -10.29 -0.44
N ILE A 14 -14.36 -9.74 0.69
CA ILE A 14 -15.08 -8.46 0.74
C ILE A 14 -14.19 -7.33 0.19
N PHE A 15 -12.97 -7.20 0.66
CA PHE A 15 -12.02 -6.19 0.18
C PHE A 15 -11.70 -6.35 -1.30
N GLY A 16 -11.41 -7.56 -1.74
CA GLY A 16 -11.15 -7.86 -3.15
C GLY A 16 -12.34 -7.50 -4.03
N LEU A 17 -13.57 -7.85 -3.60
CA LEU A 17 -14.79 -7.53 -4.32
C LEU A 17 -15.03 -6.00 -4.38
N VAL A 18 -14.95 -5.31 -3.25
CA VAL A 18 -15.14 -3.85 -3.16
C VAL A 18 -14.11 -3.13 -4.02
N LEU A 19 -12.84 -3.50 -3.91
CA LEU A 19 -11.77 -2.88 -4.68
C LEU A 19 -11.92 -3.18 -6.18
N GLY A 20 -12.32 -4.40 -6.54
CA GLY A 20 -12.63 -4.79 -7.91
C GLY A 20 -13.79 -3.99 -8.50
N LEU A 21 -14.88 -3.79 -7.75
CA LEU A 21 -16.04 -2.98 -8.16
C LEU A 21 -15.67 -1.51 -8.32
N ILE A 22 -14.99 -0.92 -7.34
CA ILE A 22 -14.50 0.47 -7.40
C ILE A 22 -13.60 0.65 -8.64
N SER A 23 -12.69 -0.29 -8.88
CA SER A 23 -11.80 -0.27 -10.04
C SER A 23 -12.56 -0.39 -11.36
N TYR A 24 -13.58 -1.25 -11.42
CA TYR A 24 -14.42 -1.39 -12.61
C TYR A 24 -15.11 -0.07 -12.97
N TRP A 25 -15.72 0.59 -11.98
CA TRP A 25 -16.36 1.90 -12.20
C TRP A 25 -15.35 2.98 -12.55
N SER A 26 -14.19 3.01 -11.88
CA SER A 26 -13.12 3.99 -12.16
C SER A 26 -12.56 3.83 -13.57
N ILE A 27 -12.32 2.58 -14.02
CA ILE A 27 -11.89 2.30 -15.39
C ILE A 27 -12.95 2.78 -16.41
N ARG A 28 -14.20 2.44 -16.13
CA ARG A 28 -15.30 2.80 -17.04
C ARG A 28 -15.46 4.32 -17.15
N LEU A 29 -15.38 5.03 -16.02
CA LEU A 29 -15.47 6.49 -15.98
C LEU A 29 -14.20 7.18 -16.52
N GLY A 30 -13.03 6.61 -16.22
CA GLY A 30 -11.74 7.16 -16.62
C GLY A 30 -11.44 7.00 -18.10
N LEU A 31 -11.86 5.89 -18.74
CA LEU A 31 -11.61 5.63 -20.16
C LEU A 31 -12.76 6.08 -21.04
N ARG A 32 -14.00 5.76 -20.67
CA ARG A 32 -15.16 5.99 -21.53
C ARG A 32 -15.88 7.30 -21.24
N GLY A 33 -15.65 7.85 -20.06
CA GLY A 33 -16.41 8.97 -19.55
C GLY A 33 -17.89 8.65 -19.31
N ARG A 34 -18.59 9.52 -18.62
CA ARG A 34 -20.06 9.48 -18.52
C ARG A 34 -20.63 10.45 -19.53
N LYS A 35 -21.51 9.99 -20.41
CA LYS A 35 -22.26 10.90 -21.27
C LYS A 35 -23.28 11.65 -20.41
N LYS A 36 -23.16 12.95 -20.31
CA LYS A 36 -24.12 13.84 -19.72
C LYS A 36 -24.35 14.98 -20.71
N ASP A 37 -25.57 15.17 -21.16
CA ASP A 37 -25.96 16.21 -22.12
C ASP A 37 -25.07 16.22 -23.39
N GLY A 38 -24.77 15.03 -23.93
CA GLY A 38 -23.91 14.88 -25.12
C GLY A 38 -22.42 15.06 -24.88
N ARG A 39 -22.00 15.44 -23.67
CA ARG A 39 -20.59 15.65 -23.26
C ARG A 39 -20.03 14.44 -22.59
N ARG A 40 -18.72 14.17 -22.78
CA ARG A 40 -18.00 13.11 -22.08
C ARG A 40 -17.39 13.70 -20.80
N VAL A 41 -17.84 13.23 -19.64
CA VAL A 41 -17.29 13.60 -18.34
C VAL A 41 -16.39 12.47 -17.85
N TYR A 42 -15.10 12.73 -17.71
CA TYR A 42 -14.14 11.78 -17.18
C TYR A 42 -14.06 11.94 -15.66
N ALA A 43 -13.92 10.83 -14.96
CA ALA A 43 -13.65 10.82 -13.53
C ALA A 43 -12.65 9.69 -13.22
N SER A 44 -11.79 9.94 -12.27
CA SER A 44 -10.92 8.92 -11.70
C SER A 44 -10.97 9.04 -10.18
N PHE A 45 -10.95 7.91 -9.50
CA PHE A 45 -10.86 7.88 -8.05
C PHE A 45 -9.42 7.56 -7.67
N SER A 46 -8.70 8.59 -7.20
CA SER A 46 -7.30 8.46 -6.79
C SER A 46 -7.18 8.15 -5.30
N TYR A 47 -7.96 7.16 -4.81
CA TYR A 47 -7.95 6.80 -3.38
C TYR A 47 -6.58 6.38 -2.88
N TYR A 48 -5.80 5.75 -3.74
CA TYR A 48 -4.46 5.26 -3.40
C TYR A 48 -3.48 6.38 -3.04
N GLY A 49 -3.69 7.60 -3.54
CA GLY A 49 -2.79 8.71 -3.30
C GLY A 49 -2.86 9.31 -1.89
N ALA A 50 -3.99 9.15 -1.20
CA ALA A 50 -4.16 9.66 0.16
C ALA A 50 -3.66 8.70 1.23
N LEU A 51 -3.51 7.43 0.89
CA LEU A 51 -3.23 6.36 1.82
C LEU A 51 -1.96 6.55 2.67
N PRO A 52 -0.79 6.89 2.11
CA PRO A 52 0.41 7.11 2.91
C PRO A 52 0.24 8.20 3.96
N PHE A 53 -0.53 9.25 3.66
CA PHE A 53 -0.80 10.33 4.62
C PHE A 53 -1.70 9.88 5.77
N VAL A 54 -2.73 9.06 5.47
CA VAL A 54 -3.58 8.47 6.51
C VAL A 54 -2.75 7.60 7.44
N LEU A 55 -1.85 6.79 6.90
CA LEU A 55 -0.98 5.91 7.70
C LEU A 55 -0.02 6.70 8.59
N LEU A 56 0.56 7.80 8.07
CA LEU A 56 1.42 8.67 8.88
C LEU A 56 0.65 9.30 10.04
N ILE A 57 -0.58 9.77 9.78
CA ILE A 57 -1.43 10.33 10.83
C ILE A 57 -1.74 9.25 11.88
N LEU A 58 -2.13 8.07 11.47
CA LEU A 58 -2.43 6.96 12.37
C LEU A 58 -1.20 6.52 13.17
N GLY A 59 -0.01 6.46 12.54
CA GLY A 59 1.25 6.15 13.21
C GLY A 59 1.63 7.22 14.24
N ALA A 60 1.53 8.51 13.87
CA ALA A 60 1.79 9.61 14.77
C ALA A 60 0.81 9.62 15.96
N MET A 61 -0.47 9.34 15.73
CA MET A 61 -1.46 9.23 16.81
C MET A 61 -1.16 8.05 17.73
N SER A 62 -0.74 6.90 17.21
CA SER A 62 -0.35 5.75 18.02
C SER A 62 0.81 6.08 18.93
N ARG A 63 1.87 6.70 18.37
CA ARG A 63 3.03 7.11 19.18
C ARG A 63 2.69 8.19 20.22
N LEU A 64 1.77 9.10 19.89
CA LEU A 64 1.30 10.10 20.86
C LEU A 64 0.53 9.48 22.02
N MET A 65 -0.22 8.40 21.77
CA MET A 65 -1.07 7.74 22.76
C MET A 65 -0.31 6.71 23.61
N LEU A 66 0.60 5.95 22.99
CA LEU A 66 1.30 4.81 23.60
C LEU A 66 2.78 5.09 23.91
N GLY A 67 3.30 6.26 23.53
CA GLY A 67 4.71 6.58 23.73
C GLY A 67 5.63 5.62 22.98
N ASP A 68 6.71 5.20 23.63
CA ASP A 68 7.73 4.32 23.05
C ASP A 68 7.24 2.87 22.85
N GLU A 69 6.21 2.45 23.58
CA GLU A 69 5.54 1.14 23.39
C GLU A 69 4.91 0.99 21.99
N ALA A 70 4.63 2.08 21.30
CA ALA A 70 4.15 2.03 19.93
C ALA A 70 5.23 1.62 18.92
N ASP A 71 6.51 1.76 19.23
CA ASP A 71 7.60 1.58 18.27
C ASP A 71 7.71 0.13 17.74
N PRO A 72 7.66 -0.92 18.56
CA PRO A 72 7.68 -2.31 18.07
C PRO A 72 6.48 -2.61 17.15
N MET A 73 5.29 -2.14 17.52
CA MET A 73 4.08 -2.31 16.73
C MET A 73 4.15 -1.60 15.37
N LEU A 74 4.62 -0.34 15.35
CA LEU A 74 4.79 0.44 14.12
C LEU A 74 5.87 -0.19 13.24
N PHE A 75 6.99 -0.62 13.83
CA PHE A 75 8.08 -1.29 13.13
C PHE A 75 7.60 -2.57 12.46
N THR A 76 6.98 -3.47 13.22
CA THR A 76 6.50 -4.76 12.74
C THR A 76 5.48 -4.57 11.61
N SER A 77 4.51 -3.65 11.79
CA SER A 77 3.50 -3.35 10.76
C SER A 77 4.13 -2.78 9.49
N LEU A 78 5.14 -1.94 9.60
CA LEU A 78 5.81 -1.30 8.47
C LEU A 78 6.65 -2.30 7.68
N PHE A 79 7.54 -3.02 8.36
CA PHE A 79 8.54 -3.86 7.70
C PHE A 79 7.98 -5.21 7.23
N SER A 80 7.03 -5.82 7.94
CA SER A 80 6.36 -7.03 7.47
C SER A 80 5.57 -6.78 6.18
N VAL A 81 4.89 -5.63 6.10
CA VAL A 81 4.22 -5.20 4.87
C VAL A 81 5.24 -4.91 3.77
N ALA A 82 6.35 -4.23 4.06
CA ALA A 82 7.38 -3.91 3.07
C ALA A 82 7.94 -5.17 2.40
N VAL A 83 8.21 -6.24 3.15
CA VAL A 83 8.66 -7.51 2.57
C VAL A 83 7.60 -8.13 1.67
N SER A 84 6.32 -8.11 2.09
CA SER A 84 5.20 -8.61 1.28
C SER A 84 5.05 -7.80 -0.02
N LEU A 85 5.27 -6.48 0.03
CA LEU A 85 5.29 -5.60 -1.15
C LEU A 85 6.41 -5.98 -2.11
N THR A 86 7.61 -6.22 -1.60
CA THR A 86 8.77 -6.59 -2.40
C THR A 86 8.48 -7.85 -3.23
N VAL A 87 7.96 -8.90 -2.60
CA VAL A 87 7.57 -10.15 -3.27
C VAL A 87 6.52 -9.87 -4.36
N TYR A 88 5.48 -9.12 -4.03
CA TYR A 88 4.44 -8.76 -4.99
C TYR A 88 5.00 -8.01 -6.20
N TYR A 89 5.88 -7.02 -5.98
CA TYR A 89 6.44 -6.21 -7.07
C TYR A 89 7.35 -7.01 -7.99
N VAL A 90 8.10 -7.99 -7.46
CA VAL A 90 8.85 -8.93 -8.31
C VAL A 90 7.91 -9.67 -9.23
N LEU A 91 6.87 -10.31 -8.67
CA LEU A 91 5.89 -11.07 -9.45
C LEU A 91 5.18 -10.18 -10.48
N LEU A 92 4.75 -8.99 -10.06
CA LEU A 92 4.07 -8.06 -10.95
C LEU A 92 4.98 -7.57 -12.07
N ALA A 93 6.26 -7.27 -11.79
CA ALA A 93 7.22 -6.85 -12.79
C ALA A 93 7.42 -7.91 -13.89
N LEU A 94 7.43 -9.18 -13.51
CA LEU A 94 7.53 -10.32 -14.45
C LEU A 94 6.26 -10.48 -15.30
N LEU A 95 5.09 -10.28 -14.69
CA LEU A 95 3.79 -10.45 -15.37
C LEU A 95 3.38 -9.24 -16.21
N MET A 96 3.84 -8.05 -15.87
CA MET A 96 3.38 -6.78 -16.47
C MET A 96 3.53 -6.70 -17.99
N PRO A 97 4.61 -7.20 -18.65
CA PRO A 97 4.72 -7.17 -20.10
C PRO A 97 3.60 -7.94 -20.81
N TRP A 98 3.09 -9.01 -20.18
CA TRP A 98 1.97 -9.79 -20.69
C TRP A 98 0.63 -9.11 -20.36
N LEU A 99 0.45 -8.59 -19.12
CA LEU A 99 -0.76 -7.91 -18.67
C LEU A 99 -1.08 -6.68 -19.53
N ARG A 100 -0.09 -5.84 -19.83
CA ARG A 100 -0.24 -4.63 -20.65
C ARG A 100 -0.85 -4.90 -22.03
N ARG A 101 -0.71 -6.14 -22.54
CA ARG A 101 -1.32 -6.55 -23.82
C ARG A 101 -2.78 -7.01 -23.69
N ARG A 102 -3.24 -7.33 -22.49
CA ARG A 102 -4.53 -7.98 -22.23
C ARG A 102 -5.53 -7.10 -21.49
N ILE A 103 -5.05 -6.24 -20.60
CA ILE A 103 -5.91 -5.37 -19.76
C ILE A 103 -5.65 -3.90 -20.05
N SER A 104 -6.58 -3.04 -19.60
CA SER A 104 -6.49 -1.59 -19.76
C SER A 104 -5.26 -1.02 -19.08
N SER A 105 -4.68 0.03 -19.63
CA SER A 105 -3.50 0.71 -19.06
C SER A 105 -3.81 1.29 -17.69
N TRP A 106 -5.04 1.72 -17.44
CA TRP A 106 -5.49 2.15 -16.12
C TRP A 106 -5.37 1.02 -15.08
N ALA A 107 -5.83 -0.18 -15.42
CA ALA A 107 -5.71 -1.34 -14.53
C ALA A 107 -4.25 -1.73 -14.28
N CYS A 108 -3.38 -1.63 -15.30
CA CYS A 108 -1.94 -1.84 -15.13
C CYS A 108 -1.35 -0.85 -14.12
N GLY A 109 -1.68 0.45 -14.24
CA GLY A 109 -1.26 1.47 -13.28
C GLY A 109 -1.79 1.23 -11.86
N ALA A 110 -3.04 0.82 -11.74
CA ALA A 110 -3.67 0.52 -10.45
C ALA A 110 -3.05 -0.71 -9.76
N LEU A 111 -2.70 -1.76 -10.50
CA LEU A 111 -2.05 -2.95 -9.95
C LEU A 111 -0.76 -2.62 -9.21
N TRP A 112 0.03 -1.63 -9.65
CA TRP A 112 1.21 -1.19 -8.93
C TRP A 112 0.90 -0.55 -7.56
N LEU A 113 -0.34 -0.08 -7.36
CA LEU A 113 -0.77 0.64 -6.16
C LEU A 113 -1.59 -0.23 -5.19
N VAL A 114 -2.14 -1.35 -5.68
CA VAL A 114 -2.96 -2.27 -4.87
C VAL A 114 -2.31 -2.69 -3.55
N PRO A 115 -0.98 -3.01 -3.50
CA PRO A 115 -0.37 -3.48 -2.26
C PRO A 115 -0.44 -2.51 -1.08
N ASN A 116 -0.66 -1.21 -1.34
CA ASN A 116 -0.81 -0.23 -0.25
C ASN A 116 -2.00 -0.47 0.65
N VAL A 117 -2.97 -1.25 0.18
CA VAL A 117 -4.12 -1.68 0.99
C VAL A 117 -3.67 -2.49 2.21
N LEU A 118 -2.54 -3.20 2.11
CA LEU A 118 -2.00 -3.98 3.23
C LEU A 118 -1.67 -3.13 4.47
N TYR A 119 -1.20 -1.90 4.26
CA TYR A 119 -0.90 -1.00 5.38
C TYR A 119 -2.13 -0.62 6.21
N ILE A 120 -3.34 -0.63 5.61
CA ILE A 120 -4.59 -0.37 6.34
C ILE A 120 -5.01 -1.61 7.13
N LEU A 121 -4.77 -2.80 6.56
CA LEU A 121 -5.29 -4.06 7.07
C LEU A 121 -4.34 -4.75 8.05
N ALA A 122 -3.06 -4.39 8.04
CA ALA A 122 -2.02 -5.03 8.87
C ALA A 122 -2.18 -4.75 10.37
N ARG A 123 -3.24 -4.06 10.79
CA ARG A 123 -3.45 -3.64 12.17
C ARG A 123 -4.55 -4.44 12.84
N ASP A 124 -4.25 -4.99 14.01
CA ASP A 124 -5.08 -5.49 15.13
C ASP A 124 -6.44 -6.17 14.86
N ASN A 125 -7.00 -6.05 13.69
CA ASN A 125 -8.35 -6.51 13.37
C ASN A 125 -8.39 -7.89 12.69
N MET A 126 -7.22 -8.47 12.37
CA MET A 126 -7.13 -9.79 11.77
C MET A 126 -6.10 -10.63 12.50
N ARG A 127 -6.46 -11.84 12.88
CA ARG A 127 -5.47 -12.83 13.30
C ARG A 127 -4.61 -13.19 12.08
N LEU A 128 -3.30 -13.09 12.25
CA LEU A 128 -2.30 -13.44 11.26
C LEU A 128 -2.10 -14.97 11.25
N PRO A 129 -1.64 -15.57 10.14
CA PRO A 129 -1.25 -16.98 10.19
C PRO A 129 -0.03 -17.14 11.08
N ALA A 130 0.23 -18.37 11.52
CA ALA A 130 1.49 -18.72 12.18
C ALA A 130 2.66 -18.20 11.32
N PRO A 131 3.63 -17.48 11.92
CA PRO A 131 4.73 -16.91 11.17
C PRO A 131 5.65 -18.00 10.65
N LEU A 132 5.95 -17.97 9.34
CA LEU A 132 6.92 -18.87 8.71
C LEU A 132 8.37 -18.46 9.01
N LEU A 133 8.56 -17.16 9.30
CA LEU A 133 9.88 -16.61 9.60
C LEU A 133 9.75 -15.64 10.78
N VAL A 134 10.48 -15.91 11.84
CA VAL A 134 10.61 -15.01 12.99
C VAL A 134 12.02 -14.41 12.98
N ILE A 135 12.11 -13.08 12.94
CA ILE A 135 13.35 -12.32 12.94
C ILE A 135 13.56 -11.74 14.33
N LYS A 136 14.63 -12.18 15.00
CA LYS A 136 15.01 -11.66 16.33
C LYS A 136 15.62 -10.27 16.19
N THR A 137 15.19 -9.33 17.01
CA THR A 137 15.69 -7.96 17.01
C THR A 137 15.65 -7.39 18.43
N SER A 138 16.25 -6.22 18.65
CA SER A 138 16.14 -5.51 19.91
C SER A 138 15.26 -4.28 19.76
N GLU A 139 14.57 -3.87 20.81
CA GLU A 139 13.74 -2.67 20.84
C GLU A 139 14.52 -1.43 20.40
N GLY A 140 15.74 -1.27 20.92
CA GLY A 140 16.60 -0.15 20.53
C GLY A 140 16.93 -0.13 19.03
N LEU A 141 17.10 -1.31 18.40
CA LEU A 141 17.29 -1.40 16.95
C LEU A 141 16.01 -1.08 16.20
N MET A 142 14.85 -1.55 16.68
CA MET A 142 13.55 -1.22 16.08
C MET A 142 13.28 0.29 16.09
N SER A 143 13.47 0.93 17.23
CA SER A 143 13.29 2.39 17.37
C SER A 143 14.30 3.16 16.52
N ALA A 144 15.56 2.74 16.45
CA ALA A 144 16.57 3.36 15.61
C ALA A 144 16.23 3.23 14.12
N LEU A 145 15.81 2.06 13.66
CA LEU A 145 15.40 1.82 12.28
C LEU A 145 14.12 2.59 11.92
N LEU A 146 13.15 2.67 12.84
CA LEU A 146 11.94 3.46 12.67
C LEU A 146 12.26 4.96 12.56
N GLY A 147 13.18 5.46 13.41
CA GLY A 147 13.68 6.83 13.33
C GLY A 147 14.40 7.12 12.01
N ALA A 148 15.28 6.22 11.57
CA ALA A 148 15.97 6.33 10.28
C ALA A 148 14.99 6.28 9.11
N TRP A 149 13.98 5.41 9.17
CA TRP A 149 12.92 5.36 8.18
C TRP A 149 12.14 6.68 8.09
N PHE A 150 11.74 7.23 9.23
CA PHE A 150 10.99 8.49 9.27
C PHE A 150 11.83 9.68 8.75
N ALA A 151 13.11 9.74 9.13
CA ALA A 151 14.04 10.74 8.60
C ALA A 151 14.18 10.62 7.07
N GLY A 152 14.37 9.43 6.55
CA GLY A 152 14.42 9.16 5.12
C GLY A 152 13.13 9.56 4.39
N PHE A 153 11.98 9.23 4.98
CA PHE A 153 10.67 9.67 4.45
C PHE A 153 10.59 11.20 4.34
N LEU A 154 10.93 11.91 5.41
CA LEU A 154 10.89 13.39 5.41
C LEU A 154 11.87 14.00 4.39
N LEU A 155 13.08 13.45 4.30
CA LEU A 155 14.08 13.90 3.33
C LEU A 155 13.60 13.73 1.89
N ILE A 156 13.04 12.58 1.54
CA ILE A 156 12.51 12.32 0.19
C ILE A 156 11.32 13.23 -0.11
N MET A 157 10.39 13.39 0.84
CA MET A 157 9.23 14.28 0.66
C MET A 157 9.67 15.74 0.50
N ALA A 158 10.60 16.21 1.32
CA ALA A 158 11.15 17.57 1.22
C ALA A 158 11.86 17.79 -0.12
N TRP A 159 12.72 16.84 -0.54
CA TRP A 159 13.39 16.88 -1.83
C TRP A 159 12.39 16.95 -2.99
N LYS A 160 11.41 16.04 -3.03
CA LYS A 160 10.42 15.99 -4.10
C LYS A 160 9.51 17.22 -4.13
N THR A 161 9.15 17.74 -2.97
CA THR A 161 8.39 19.00 -2.86
C THR A 161 9.21 20.19 -3.37
N ALA A 162 10.48 20.30 -2.96
CA ALA A 162 11.39 21.35 -3.44
C ALA A 162 11.59 21.26 -4.95
N GLU A 163 11.84 20.07 -5.49
CA GLU A 163 11.97 19.82 -6.94
C GLU A 163 10.72 20.31 -7.69
N HIS A 164 9.51 19.97 -7.21
CA HIS A 164 8.25 20.41 -7.81
C HIS A 164 8.08 21.94 -7.74
N LEU A 165 8.35 22.56 -6.60
CA LEU A 165 8.21 24.01 -6.42
C LEU A 165 9.23 24.79 -7.26
N LEU A 166 10.49 24.35 -7.32
CA LEU A 166 11.54 24.96 -8.15
C LEU A 166 11.20 24.83 -9.64
N PHE A 167 10.73 23.65 -10.05
CA PHE A 167 10.27 23.44 -11.41
C PHE A 167 9.09 24.36 -11.75
N ARG A 168 8.07 24.43 -10.90
CA ARG A 168 6.92 25.33 -11.07
C ARG A 168 7.38 26.81 -11.20
N ARG A 169 8.27 27.24 -10.32
CA ARG A 169 8.82 28.62 -10.37
C ARG A 169 9.56 28.88 -11.68
N ARG A 170 10.37 27.94 -12.13
CA ARG A 170 11.12 28.05 -13.41
C ARG A 170 10.17 28.20 -14.58
N VAL A 171 9.22 27.27 -14.71
CA VAL A 171 8.29 27.24 -15.85
C VAL A 171 7.39 28.49 -15.91
N LEU A 172 6.98 29.00 -14.74
CA LEU A 172 6.04 30.14 -14.68
C LEU A 172 6.73 31.52 -14.62
N LYS A 173 8.07 31.60 -14.40
CA LYS A 173 8.78 32.88 -14.20
C LYS A 173 8.56 33.90 -15.33
N ASN A 174 8.59 33.42 -16.56
CA ASN A 174 8.42 34.28 -17.77
C ASN A 174 7.29 33.74 -18.66
N ALA A 175 6.30 33.12 -18.08
CA ALA A 175 5.18 32.54 -18.80
C ALA A 175 4.13 33.60 -19.15
N GLU A 176 3.72 33.64 -20.40
CA GLU A 176 2.67 34.52 -20.89
C GLU A 176 1.28 33.87 -20.70
N LYS A 177 0.33 34.61 -20.15
CA LYS A 177 -1.03 34.14 -20.02
C LYS A 177 -1.74 34.21 -21.35
N LEU A 178 -2.25 33.07 -21.80
CA LEU A 178 -3.00 32.96 -23.05
C LEU A 178 -4.51 33.02 -22.80
N LYS A 179 -5.20 33.68 -23.71
CA LYS A 179 -6.68 33.66 -23.83
C LYS A 179 -7.01 32.94 -25.14
N VAL A 180 -7.33 31.66 -25.05
CA VAL A 180 -7.66 30.83 -26.21
C VAL A 180 -9.09 30.32 -26.04
N PRO A 181 -10.06 30.82 -26.89
CA PRO A 181 -11.46 30.37 -26.79
C PRO A 181 -11.64 28.86 -26.90
N LEU A 182 -10.80 28.21 -27.69
CA LEU A 182 -10.78 26.76 -27.84
C LEU A 182 -10.58 26.04 -26.49
N TRP A 183 -9.79 26.66 -25.54
CA TRP A 183 -9.60 26.10 -24.21
C TRP A 183 -10.91 26.09 -23.39
N ASP A 184 -11.71 27.13 -23.49
CA ASP A 184 -13.02 27.19 -22.84
C ASP A 184 -13.95 26.09 -23.34
N GLU A 185 -13.97 25.92 -24.67
CA GLU A 185 -14.78 24.90 -25.35
C GLU A 185 -14.36 23.49 -24.93
N VAL A 186 -13.09 23.14 -25.11
CA VAL A 186 -12.53 21.80 -24.80
C VAL A 186 -12.70 21.46 -23.33
N PHE A 187 -12.34 22.38 -22.44
CA PHE A 187 -12.45 22.17 -21.02
C PHE A 187 -13.91 22.01 -20.57
N GLY A 188 -14.82 22.81 -21.11
CA GLY A 188 -16.24 22.69 -20.85
C GLY A 188 -16.86 21.37 -21.34
N GLN A 189 -16.29 20.77 -22.40
CA GLN A 189 -16.70 19.42 -22.86
C GLN A 189 -16.21 18.30 -21.96
N VAL A 190 -14.97 18.41 -21.43
CA VAL A 190 -14.31 17.36 -20.63
C VAL A 190 -14.63 17.51 -19.13
N CYS A 191 -14.71 18.74 -18.61
CA CYS A 191 -14.86 19.08 -17.20
C CYS A 191 -15.99 20.08 -16.95
N PRO A 192 -17.26 19.79 -17.29
CA PRO A 192 -18.34 20.79 -17.33
C PRO A 192 -18.65 21.48 -16.00
N ASN A 193 -18.29 20.87 -14.86
CA ASN A 193 -18.62 21.35 -13.52
C ASN A 193 -17.38 21.81 -12.72
N ARG A 194 -16.29 22.18 -13.39
CA ARG A 194 -15.05 22.58 -12.73
C ARG A 194 -14.58 23.94 -13.21
N ASN A 195 -13.92 24.66 -12.32
CA ASN A 195 -13.26 25.90 -12.67
C ASN A 195 -12.10 25.60 -13.63
N ARG A 196 -12.12 26.28 -14.76
CA ARG A 196 -11.10 26.16 -15.80
C ARG A 196 -9.78 26.77 -15.30
N PRO A 197 -8.67 26.00 -15.32
CA PRO A 197 -7.36 26.55 -14.97
C PRO A 197 -6.89 27.53 -16.07
N PRO A 198 -6.09 28.54 -15.69
CA PRO A 198 -5.50 29.45 -16.65
C PRO A 198 -4.50 28.72 -17.55
N LEU A 199 -4.43 29.18 -18.80
CA LEU A 199 -3.51 28.68 -19.81
C LEU A 199 -2.33 29.64 -19.94
N TYR A 200 -1.12 29.11 -19.97
CA TYR A 200 0.12 29.87 -20.14
C TYR A 200 0.95 29.31 -21.31
N ARG A 201 1.81 30.15 -21.87
CA ARG A 201 2.86 29.77 -22.82
C ARG A 201 4.20 30.04 -22.16
N SER A 202 5.13 29.10 -22.21
CA SER A 202 6.45 29.22 -21.57
C SER A 202 7.55 28.63 -22.45
N ARG A 203 8.71 29.31 -22.52
CA ARG A 203 9.92 28.80 -23.18
C ARG A 203 10.59 27.67 -22.40
N GLU A 204 10.32 27.61 -21.09
CA GLU A 204 10.87 26.58 -20.20
C GLU A 204 10.05 25.28 -20.25
N ALA A 205 8.86 25.34 -20.82
CA ALA A 205 8.05 24.14 -21.04
C ALA A 205 8.46 23.49 -22.37
N VAL A 206 8.89 22.26 -22.32
CA VAL A 206 9.30 21.48 -23.49
C VAL A 206 8.11 20.74 -24.09
N THR A 207 7.21 20.27 -23.24
CA THR A 207 5.98 19.59 -23.60
C THR A 207 4.79 20.33 -22.98
N PRO A 208 3.58 20.21 -23.54
CA PRO A 208 2.36 20.60 -22.84
C PRO A 208 2.28 19.90 -21.48
N LEU A 209 1.83 20.61 -20.45
CA LEU A 209 1.79 20.05 -19.10
C LEU A 209 0.80 20.80 -18.19
N THR A 210 0.27 20.07 -17.22
CA THR A 210 -0.52 20.63 -16.13
C THR A 210 0.28 20.64 -14.83
N ILE A 211 0.40 21.80 -14.16
CA ILE A 211 1.08 21.97 -12.87
C ILE A 211 0.07 22.40 -11.82
N GLY A 212 0.15 21.83 -10.64
CA GLY A 212 -0.69 22.14 -9.48
C GLY A 212 -1.64 21.01 -9.11
N LEU A 213 -1.81 20.83 -7.82
CA LEU A 213 -2.59 19.74 -7.23
C LEU A 213 -4.06 20.13 -7.04
N PHE A 214 -4.28 21.36 -6.54
CA PHE A 214 -5.60 21.85 -6.15
C PHE A 214 -6.18 22.77 -7.21
N ALA A 215 -7.50 22.86 -7.25
CA ALA A 215 -8.21 23.68 -8.24
C ALA A 215 -7.74 25.14 -8.26
N GLY A 216 -7.43 25.72 -7.10
CA GLY A 216 -6.98 27.11 -6.97
C GLY A 216 -5.53 27.38 -7.43
N ASN A 217 -4.68 26.35 -7.53
CA ASN A 217 -3.27 26.53 -7.90
C ASN A 217 -2.88 25.85 -9.21
N ARG A 218 -3.85 25.24 -9.90
CA ARG A 218 -3.64 24.49 -11.13
C ARG A 218 -3.52 25.41 -12.34
N VAL A 219 -2.53 25.15 -13.17
CA VAL A 219 -2.29 25.86 -14.43
C VAL A 219 -1.94 24.87 -15.53
N VAL A 220 -2.33 25.19 -16.78
CA VAL A 220 -1.89 24.46 -17.96
C VAL A 220 -0.86 25.31 -18.68
N VAL A 221 0.24 24.70 -19.10
CA VAL A 221 1.35 25.40 -19.76
C VAL A 221 1.64 24.71 -21.09
N LEU A 222 1.70 25.53 -22.15
CA LEU A 222 2.09 25.10 -23.48
C LEU A 222 3.53 25.56 -23.76
N PRO A 223 4.33 24.80 -24.50
CA PRO A 223 5.62 25.25 -25.01
C PRO A 223 5.42 26.34 -26.07
N VAL A 224 6.49 27.10 -26.33
CA VAL A 224 6.52 28.08 -27.43
C VAL A 224 6.70 27.33 -28.74
N ARG A 225 5.57 27.00 -29.32
CA ARG A 225 5.44 26.27 -30.58
C ARG A 225 4.17 26.74 -31.28
N ASP A 226 4.16 26.71 -32.59
CA ASP A 226 2.95 26.90 -33.36
C ASP A 226 2.18 25.58 -33.45
N TYR A 227 0.87 25.68 -33.21
CA TYR A 227 -0.06 24.58 -33.29
C TYR A 227 -1.13 24.90 -34.32
N THR A 228 -1.50 23.93 -35.12
CA THR A 228 -2.76 24.02 -35.86
C THR A 228 -3.93 23.91 -34.86
N ASP A 229 -5.11 24.38 -35.22
CA ASP A 229 -6.30 24.30 -34.36
C ASP A 229 -6.63 22.85 -33.98
N GLU A 230 -6.41 21.90 -34.88
CA GLU A 230 -6.62 20.48 -34.63
C GLU A 230 -5.59 19.92 -33.64
N GLU A 231 -4.31 20.24 -33.78
CA GLU A 231 -3.26 19.85 -32.83
C GLU A 231 -3.49 20.45 -31.46
N LEU A 232 -3.86 21.74 -31.42
CA LEU A 232 -4.15 22.42 -30.17
C LEU A 232 -5.35 21.80 -29.46
N ARG A 233 -6.40 21.43 -30.21
CA ARG A 233 -7.55 20.70 -29.64
C ARG A 233 -7.15 19.37 -29.03
N LEU A 234 -6.30 18.59 -29.68
CA LEU A 234 -5.81 17.31 -29.16
C LEU A 234 -4.99 17.48 -27.88
N VAL A 235 -4.04 18.43 -27.85
CA VAL A 235 -3.23 18.77 -26.68
C VAL A 235 -4.11 19.20 -25.51
N LEU A 236 -5.00 20.15 -25.75
CA LEU A 236 -5.88 20.67 -24.70
C LEU A 236 -6.85 19.61 -24.17
N THR A 237 -7.30 18.69 -25.04
CA THR A 237 -8.11 17.53 -24.61
C THR A 237 -7.31 16.61 -23.71
N HIS A 238 -6.06 16.30 -24.05
CA HIS A 238 -5.17 15.47 -23.23
C HIS A 238 -4.97 16.08 -21.83
N GLU A 239 -4.63 17.36 -21.74
CA GLU A 239 -4.47 18.06 -20.46
C GLU A 239 -5.79 18.14 -19.67
N ALA A 240 -6.91 18.36 -20.34
CA ALA A 240 -8.23 18.38 -19.71
C ALA A 240 -8.59 17.00 -19.13
N VAL A 241 -8.24 15.90 -19.79
CA VAL A 241 -8.45 14.53 -19.30
C VAL A 241 -7.63 14.28 -18.03
N HIS A 242 -6.35 14.68 -17.98
CA HIS A 242 -5.53 14.60 -16.77
C HIS A 242 -6.16 15.36 -15.59
N ILE A 243 -6.70 16.55 -15.86
CA ILE A 243 -7.38 17.37 -14.86
C ILE A 243 -8.68 16.70 -14.39
N ALA A 244 -9.47 16.18 -15.32
CA ALA A 244 -10.72 15.49 -15.02
C ALA A 244 -10.52 14.26 -14.13
N ARG A 245 -9.44 13.54 -14.34
CA ARG A 245 -9.07 12.29 -13.64
C ARG A 245 -8.29 12.50 -12.37
N PHE A 246 -7.88 13.73 -12.02
CA PHE A 246 -7.01 14.05 -10.90
C PHE A 246 -5.65 13.34 -10.95
N ASP A 247 -5.10 13.16 -12.15
CA ASP A 247 -3.85 12.41 -12.32
C ASP A 247 -2.67 13.05 -11.57
N ALA A 248 -2.68 14.37 -11.32
CA ALA A 248 -1.70 15.04 -10.47
C ALA A 248 -1.74 14.54 -9.01
N VAL A 249 -2.92 14.24 -8.47
CA VAL A 249 -3.08 13.66 -7.12
C VAL A 249 -2.59 12.22 -7.11
N SER A 250 -2.88 11.44 -8.16
CA SER A 250 -2.35 10.08 -8.31
C SER A 250 -0.82 10.08 -8.31
N LYS A 251 -0.20 11.02 -9.05
CA LYS A 251 1.27 11.17 -9.10
C LYS A 251 1.85 11.62 -7.76
N LEU A 252 1.18 12.49 -7.00
CA LEU A 252 1.59 12.79 -5.63
C LEU A 252 1.54 11.55 -4.75
N GLY A 253 0.49 10.74 -4.85
CA GLY A 253 0.40 9.46 -4.15
C GLY A 253 1.56 8.52 -4.47
N LEU A 254 1.96 8.43 -5.75
CA LEU A 254 3.14 7.67 -6.16
C LEU A 254 4.42 8.19 -5.51
N VAL A 255 4.61 9.51 -5.45
CA VAL A 255 5.77 10.13 -4.79
C VAL A 255 5.77 9.84 -3.29
N SER A 256 4.61 9.95 -2.64
CA SER A 256 4.47 9.65 -1.21
C SER A 256 4.79 8.19 -0.91
N MET A 257 4.42 7.28 -1.81
CA MET A 257 4.81 5.87 -1.69
C MET A 257 6.31 5.64 -1.86
N ALA A 258 6.93 6.34 -2.82
CA ALA A 258 8.38 6.30 -2.95
C ALA A 258 9.07 6.77 -1.67
N ALA A 259 8.52 7.81 -1.04
CA ALA A 259 9.03 8.29 0.23
C ALA A 259 8.78 7.31 1.37
N PHE A 260 7.63 6.64 1.40
CA PHE A 260 7.28 5.66 2.42
C PHE A 260 8.15 4.39 2.36
N CYS A 261 8.43 3.91 1.16
CA CYS A 261 9.27 2.74 0.90
C CYS A 261 10.59 3.14 0.23
N TRP A 262 11.22 4.21 0.69
CA TRP A 262 12.40 4.80 0.03
C TRP A 262 13.58 3.83 -0.08
N PHE A 263 13.68 2.89 0.83
CA PHE A 263 14.71 1.85 0.90
C PHE A 263 14.49 0.68 -0.08
N ASP A 264 13.27 0.55 -0.69
CA ASP A 264 12.96 -0.53 -1.61
C ASP A 264 13.10 -0.07 -3.08
N PRO A 265 14.10 -0.56 -3.83
CA PRO A 265 14.31 -0.20 -5.23
C PRO A 265 13.16 -0.66 -6.15
N LEU A 266 12.41 -1.70 -5.77
CA LEU A 266 11.29 -2.19 -6.57
C LEU A 266 10.08 -1.25 -6.49
N VAL A 267 9.91 -0.56 -5.38
CA VAL A 267 8.89 0.49 -5.26
C VAL A 267 9.20 1.65 -6.22
N TRP A 268 10.47 2.05 -6.35
CA TRP A 268 10.87 3.07 -7.33
C TRP A 268 10.61 2.63 -8.78
N LEU A 269 10.84 1.36 -9.08
CA LEU A 269 10.47 0.79 -10.37
C LEU A 269 8.95 0.79 -10.58
N ALA A 270 8.17 0.37 -9.57
CA ALA A 270 6.72 0.33 -9.60
C ALA A 270 6.12 1.71 -9.86
N ILE A 271 6.60 2.74 -9.16
CA ILE A 271 6.17 4.12 -9.31
C ILE A 271 6.40 4.64 -10.72
N ARG A 272 7.60 4.39 -11.27
CA ARG A 272 7.93 4.78 -12.64
C ARG A 272 7.00 4.09 -13.64
N ARG A 273 6.77 2.81 -13.48
CA ARG A 273 5.89 2.04 -14.37
C ARG A 273 4.42 2.44 -14.24
N SER A 274 3.96 2.71 -13.04
CA SER A 274 2.60 3.23 -12.80
C SER A 274 2.40 4.59 -13.47
N ALA A 275 3.37 5.50 -13.38
CA ALA A 275 3.31 6.78 -14.04
C ALA A 275 3.26 6.65 -15.58
N GLU A 276 4.04 5.73 -16.18
CA GLU A 276 3.93 5.40 -17.61
C GLU A 276 2.52 4.90 -17.98
N ASP A 277 1.92 4.05 -17.16
CA ASP A 277 0.59 3.51 -17.40
C ASP A 277 -0.53 4.56 -17.23
N ILE A 278 -0.33 5.59 -16.39
CA ILE A 278 -1.23 6.75 -16.30
C ILE A 278 -1.26 7.51 -17.63
N GLU A 279 -0.07 7.78 -18.23
CA GLU A 279 0.02 8.44 -19.54
C GLU A 279 -0.65 7.59 -20.63
N LEU A 280 -0.34 6.29 -20.69
CA LEU A 280 -0.98 5.36 -21.64
C LEU A 280 -2.50 5.34 -21.51
N SER A 281 -3.01 5.40 -20.30
CA SER A 281 -4.44 5.42 -20.03
C SER A 281 -5.08 6.75 -20.46
N CYS A 282 -4.34 7.87 -20.39
CA CYS A 282 -4.79 9.15 -20.92
C CYS A 282 -4.86 9.11 -22.45
N ASP A 283 -3.82 8.59 -23.12
CA ASP A 283 -3.80 8.39 -24.56
C ASP A 283 -4.97 7.51 -25.04
N GLU A 284 -5.25 6.41 -24.32
CA GLU A 284 -6.39 5.54 -24.60
C GLU A 284 -7.73 6.30 -24.51
N ALA A 285 -7.88 7.20 -23.52
CA ALA A 285 -9.09 8.00 -23.35
C ALA A 285 -9.26 9.06 -24.46
N VAL A 286 -8.19 9.73 -24.82
CA VAL A 286 -8.18 10.78 -25.88
C VAL A 286 -8.47 10.17 -27.25
N THR A 287 -7.87 9.02 -27.56
CA THR A 287 -7.99 8.37 -28.87
C THR A 287 -9.18 7.40 -28.98
N LEU A 288 -10.03 7.32 -27.96
CA LEU A 288 -11.18 6.43 -27.96
C LEU A 288 -12.22 6.90 -29.00
N GLY A 289 -12.42 6.08 -30.03
CA GLY A 289 -13.33 6.38 -31.14
C GLY A 289 -12.74 7.28 -32.22
N ALA A 290 -11.45 7.64 -32.10
CA ALA A 290 -10.74 8.39 -33.14
C ALA A 290 -10.51 7.53 -34.40
N GLY A 291 -10.57 8.16 -35.57
CA GLY A 291 -10.21 7.55 -36.84
C GLY A 291 -8.70 7.36 -36.99
N GLU A 292 -8.26 6.64 -38.01
CA GLU A 292 -6.83 6.39 -38.25
C GLU A 292 -6.05 7.70 -38.48
N ALA A 293 -6.59 8.61 -39.25
CA ALA A 293 -5.95 9.90 -39.54
C ALA A 293 -5.76 10.75 -38.26
N GLU A 294 -6.76 10.78 -37.38
CA GLU A 294 -6.68 11.51 -36.10
C GLU A 294 -5.67 10.88 -35.15
N ARG A 295 -5.63 9.54 -35.08
CA ARG A 295 -4.63 8.82 -34.29
C ARG A 295 -3.22 9.07 -34.79
N ARG A 296 -3.04 9.11 -36.11
CA ARG A 296 -1.74 9.41 -36.72
C ARG A 296 -1.28 10.82 -36.36
N ARG A 297 -2.13 11.83 -36.49
CA ARG A 297 -1.82 13.21 -36.06
C ARG A 297 -1.47 13.28 -34.58
N TYR A 298 -2.23 12.58 -33.74
CA TYR A 298 -1.93 12.54 -32.30
C TYR A 298 -0.59 11.85 -32.00
N ALA A 299 -0.27 10.78 -32.70
CA ALA A 299 1.02 10.10 -32.59
C ALA A 299 2.19 10.99 -33.02
N ASP A 300 2.04 11.71 -34.15
CA ASP A 300 3.05 12.65 -34.67
C ASP A 300 3.25 13.82 -33.69
N LEU A 301 2.17 14.30 -33.06
CA LEU A 301 2.19 15.33 -32.02
C LEU A 301 3.00 14.88 -30.78
N ILE A 302 2.75 13.67 -30.29
CA ILE A 302 3.51 13.10 -29.17
C ILE A 302 4.97 12.92 -29.53
N LEU A 303 5.26 12.42 -30.73
CA LEU A 303 6.63 12.22 -31.21
C LEU A 303 7.40 13.54 -31.30
N SER A 304 6.79 14.58 -31.85
CA SER A 304 7.41 15.90 -31.96
C SER A 304 7.60 16.61 -30.62
N SER A 305 6.82 16.24 -29.61
CA SER A 305 6.94 16.76 -28.24
C SER A 305 7.98 16.03 -27.40
N ALA A 306 8.46 14.86 -27.83
CA ALA A 306 9.36 14.00 -27.07
C ALA A 306 10.85 14.37 -27.16
N GLY A 307 11.20 15.44 -27.90
CA GLY A 307 12.58 15.77 -28.29
C GLY A 307 13.48 16.35 -27.21
N ASP A 308 12.98 16.68 -26.00
CA ASP A 308 13.82 17.30 -24.97
C ASP A 308 13.38 16.92 -23.54
N GLU A 309 14.23 16.09 -22.90
CA GLU A 309 13.94 15.51 -21.58
C GLU A 309 14.52 16.35 -20.44
N ARG A 310 13.84 17.40 -19.99
CA ARG A 310 14.25 18.09 -18.75
C ARG A 310 13.04 18.50 -17.91
N GLY A 311 12.86 17.84 -16.77
CA GLY A 311 11.95 18.29 -15.72
C GLY A 311 11.06 17.22 -15.12
N PHE A 312 10.81 17.38 -13.83
CA PHE A 312 9.91 16.56 -13.03
C PHE A 312 8.49 17.11 -13.16
N THR A 313 7.92 16.89 -14.32
CA THR A 313 6.53 17.18 -14.60
C THR A 313 5.72 15.91 -14.56
N THR A 314 4.43 16.05 -14.82
CA THR A 314 3.56 14.95 -15.24
C THR A 314 4.20 14.12 -16.36
N CYS A 315 5.13 14.66 -17.11
CA CYS A 315 6.03 13.95 -18.00
C CYS A 315 7.26 13.46 -17.24
N LEU A 316 7.16 12.32 -16.57
CA LEU A 316 8.33 11.51 -16.28
C LEU A 316 8.94 11.17 -17.63
N SER A 317 10.18 11.61 -17.88
CA SER A 317 10.89 11.41 -19.14
C SER A 317 10.67 10.00 -19.67
N ALA A 318 9.87 9.90 -20.71
CA ALA A 318 9.52 8.61 -21.28
C ALA A 318 10.78 8.07 -21.93
N ARG A 319 11.35 6.99 -21.38
CA ARG A 319 12.41 6.26 -22.06
C ARG A 319 11.95 5.99 -23.49
N ALA A 320 12.84 5.98 -24.45
CA ALA A 320 12.54 5.70 -25.86
C ALA A 320 11.65 4.44 -26.03
N SER A 321 11.79 3.47 -25.13
CA SER A 321 10.94 2.27 -25.06
C SER A 321 9.49 2.57 -24.68
N SER A 322 9.26 3.47 -23.72
CA SER A 322 7.92 3.87 -23.28
C SER A 322 7.21 4.69 -24.37
N LEU A 323 7.92 5.64 -24.99
CA LEU A 323 7.40 6.40 -26.11
C LEU A 323 7.02 5.50 -27.30
N ARG A 324 7.91 4.56 -27.67
CA ARG A 324 7.62 3.58 -28.72
C ARG A 324 6.37 2.73 -28.39
N TYR A 325 6.19 2.38 -27.12
CA TYR A 325 5.02 1.64 -26.69
C TYR A 325 3.74 2.49 -26.75
N ARG A 326 3.78 3.78 -26.33
CA ARG A 326 2.68 4.73 -26.46
C ARG A 326 2.24 4.84 -27.94
N LEU A 327 3.18 5.15 -28.84
CA LEU A 327 2.91 5.30 -30.28
C LEU A 327 2.29 4.03 -30.88
N ARG A 328 2.80 2.86 -30.50
CA ARG A 328 2.26 1.58 -30.96
C ARG A 328 0.80 1.37 -30.51
N GLN A 329 0.46 1.73 -29.26
CA GLN A 329 -0.90 1.58 -28.72
C GLN A 329 -1.88 2.57 -29.38
N ILE A 330 -1.44 3.79 -29.67
CA ILE A 330 -2.25 4.80 -30.38
C ILE A 330 -2.54 4.32 -31.80
N MET A 331 -1.54 3.86 -32.53
CA MET A 331 -1.68 3.45 -33.94
C MET A 331 -2.41 2.11 -34.11
N LYS A 332 -2.23 1.18 -33.18
CA LYS A 332 -2.86 -0.16 -33.23
C LYS A 332 -3.53 -0.46 -31.89
N PRO A 333 -4.69 0.17 -31.62
CA PRO A 333 -5.42 -0.09 -30.39
C PRO A 333 -5.93 -1.52 -30.39
N ALA A 334 -5.50 -2.28 -29.38
CA ALA A 334 -6.01 -3.63 -29.14
C ALA A 334 -7.28 -3.56 -28.27
N ALA A 335 -8.23 -4.44 -28.51
CA ALA A 335 -9.35 -4.65 -27.60
C ALA A 335 -8.83 -5.22 -26.28
N LYS A 336 -8.86 -4.44 -25.22
CA LYS A 336 -8.39 -4.83 -23.90
C LYS A 336 -9.56 -5.08 -22.94
N ARG A 337 -9.41 -6.04 -22.04
CA ARG A 337 -10.34 -6.25 -20.93
C ARG A 337 -10.16 -5.17 -19.86
N SER A 338 -11.18 -4.92 -19.04
CA SER A 338 -11.09 -3.89 -17.99
C SER A 338 -9.94 -4.14 -17.00
N GLY A 339 -9.70 -5.38 -16.62
CA GLY A 339 -8.69 -5.74 -15.62
C GLY A 339 -9.16 -5.56 -14.17
N ALA A 340 -10.39 -5.10 -13.93
CA ALA A 340 -10.91 -4.86 -12.59
C ALA A 340 -10.94 -6.13 -11.72
N LEU A 341 -11.30 -7.27 -12.31
CA LEU A 341 -11.26 -8.57 -11.63
C LEU A 341 -9.85 -8.91 -11.14
N LEU A 342 -8.83 -8.65 -11.95
CA LEU A 342 -7.44 -8.89 -11.56
C LEU A 342 -7.00 -8.01 -10.38
N ILE A 343 -7.47 -6.77 -10.31
CA ILE A 343 -7.21 -5.88 -9.17
C ILE A 343 -7.85 -6.45 -7.92
N GLY A 344 -9.10 -6.91 -7.99
CA GLY A 344 -9.78 -7.56 -6.88
C GLY A 344 -9.09 -8.85 -6.42
N LEU A 345 -8.70 -9.71 -7.36
CA LEU A 345 -7.95 -10.94 -7.06
C LEU A 345 -6.56 -10.64 -6.47
N ALA A 346 -5.86 -9.64 -6.99
CA ALA A 346 -4.57 -9.23 -6.44
C ALA A 346 -4.70 -8.78 -4.97
N ALA A 347 -5.71 -7.97 -4.65
CA ALA A 347 -5.99 -7.57 -3.28
C ALA A 347 -6.36 -8.77 -2.39
N PHE A 348 -7.19 -9.67 -2.88
CA PHE A 348 -7.58 -10.90 -2.18
C PHE A 348 -6.35 -11.75 -1.80
N PHE A 349 -5.50 -12.07 -2.77
CA PHE A 349 -4.33 -12.91 -2.51
C PHE A 349 -3.25 -12.19 -1.67
N LEU A 350 -3.13 -10.87 -1.80
CA LEU A 350 -2.23 -10.09 -0.95
C LEU A 350 -2.64 -10.16 0.52
N ILE A 351 -3.94 -10.01 0.81
CA ILE A 351 -4.46 -10.09 2.17
C ILE A 351 -4.28 -11.49 2.75
N LEU A 352 -4.47 -12.52 1.94
CA LEU A 352 -4.24 -13.91 2.39
C LEU A 352 -2.75 -14.22 2.58
N GLY A 353 -1.88 -13.64 1.76
CA GLY A 353 -0.44 -13.92 1.78
C GLY A 353 0.37 -13.04 2.74
N CYS A 354 -0.22 -12.00 3.37
CA CYS A 354 0.52 -11.17 4.33
C CYS A 354 0.56 -11.81 5.72
N GLY A 355 1.54 -11.40 6.56
CA GLY A 355 1.61 -11.79 7.97
C GLY A 355 2.43 -13.05 8.26
N HIS A 356 3.14 -13.60 7.28
CA HIS A 356 4.02 -14.77 7.49
C HIS A 356 5.40 -14.42 8.08
N ILE A 357 5.70 -13.14 8.28
CA ILE A 357 6.95 -12.67 8.86
C ILE A 357 6.62 -11.93 10.15
N ALA A 358 7.21 -12.38 11.24
CA ALA A 358 7.11 -11.75 12.55
C ALA A 358 8.48 -11.25 13.01
N PHE A 359 8.45 -10.30 13.92
CA PHE A 359 9.64 -9.80 14.60
C PHE A 359 9.51 -10.13 16.09
N ALA A 360 10.49 -10.83 16.63
CA ALA A 360 10.61 -11.08 18.05
C ALA A 360 11.58 -10.07 18.66
N TYR A 361 11.17 -9.44 19.74
CA TYR A 361 11.94 -8.38 20.42
C TYR A 361 11.75 -8.47 21.92
N GLY A 362 12.45 -7.62 22.66
CA GLY A 362 12.47 -7.72 24.11
C GLY A 362 13.05 -9.05 24.54
N GLY A 363 12.74 -9.45 25.70
CA GLY A 363 13.09 -10.75 26.24
C GLY A 363 13.01 -10.73 27.74
N GLY A 364 12.58 -11.85 28.31
CA GLY A 364 12.49 -12.07 29.72
C GLY A 364 12.29 -13.55 30.01
N THR A 365 12.29 -13.87 31.26
CA THR A 365 11.96 -15.19 31.70
C THR A 365 10.45 -15.39 31.79
N GLY A 366 9.97 -16.63 31.75
CA GLY A 366 8.56 -16.91 31.98
C GLY A 366 8.08 -16.42 33.35
N GLU A 367 8.98 -16.36 34.35
CA GLU A 367 8.72 -15.77 35.66
C GLU A 367 8.31 -14.28 35.54
N GLU A 368 9.05 -13.52 34.72
CA GLU A 368 8.81 -12.09 34.51
C GLU A 368 7.61 -11.83 33.62
N LEU A 369 7.45 -12.56 32.50
CA LEU A 369 6.51 -12.28 31.47
C LEU A 369 5.15 -13.00 31.62
N ILE A 370 5.15 -14.21 32.23
CA ILE A 370 3.93 -15.01 32.41
C ILE A 370 3.41 -14.87 33.84
N PHE A 371 4.30 -14.90 34.81
CA PHE A 371 3.91 -14.81 36.23
C PHE A 371 4.01 -13.40 36.80
N ASP A 372 4.30 -12.38 35.97
CA ASP A 372 4.37 -10.98 36.38
C ASP A 372 5.35 -10.69 37.53
N GLY A 373 6.42 -11.49 37.61
CA GLY A 373 7.42 -11.44 38.69
C GLY A 373 6.89 -11.86 40.07
N LEU A 374 5.71 -12.46 40.11
CA LEU A 374 5.15 -13.00 41.36
C LEU A 374 5.74 -14.36 41.68
N ASP A 375 5.75 -14.70 42.99
CA ASP A 375 6.20 -16.00 43.47
C ASP A 375 5.36 -17.12 42.83
N THR A 376 6.01 -17.95 42.01
CA THR A 376 5.36 -19.05 41.27
C THR A 376 4.73 -20.09 42.22
N SER A 377 5.24 -20.20 43.44
CA SER A 377 4.67 -21.11 44.48
C SER A 377 3.23 -20.76 44.83
N LEU A 378 2.80 -19.52 44.58
CA LEU A 378 1.45 -19.03 44.83
C LEU A 378 0.42 -19.49 43.78
N TYR A 379 0.86 -19.93 42.62
CA TYR A 379 0.01 -20.41 41.54
C TYR A 379 -0.24 -21.92 41.68
N THR A 380 -1.45 -22.35 41.30
CA THR A 380 -1.81 -23.77 41.26
C THR A 380 -2.14 -24.20 39.85
N VAL A 381 -1.72 -25.39 39.45
CA VAL A 381 -2.06 -25.95 38.14
C VAL A 381 -3.49 -26.49 38.19
N SER A 382 -4.37 -26.00 37.31
CA SER A 382 -5.78 -26.40 37.26
C SER A 382 -6.00 -27.77 36.60
N ASP A 383 -5.01 -28.28 35.86
CA ASP A 383 -5.10 -29.58 35.19
C ASP A 383 -4.85 -30.74 36.16
N GLY A 384 -5.92 -31.50 36.45
CA GLY A 384 -5.84 -32.66 37.33
C GLY A 384 -5.01 -33.85 36.78
N SER A 385 -4.56 -33.79 35.52
CA SER A 385 -3.67 -34.79 34.93
C SER A 385 -2.18 -34.47 35.18
N CYS A 386 -1.86 -33.32 35.75
CA CYS A 386 -0.51 -32.92 36.08
C CYS A 386 0.01 -33.74 37.28
N THR A 387 1.10 -34.47 37.09
CA THR A 387 1.75 -35.31 38.08
C THR A 387 2.83 -34.59 38.88
N ASP A 388 3.45 -33.57 38.30
CA ASP A 388 4.45 -32.73 38.92
C ASP A 388 4.18 -31.24 38.69
N PRO A 389 3.25 -30.63 39.47
CA PRO A 389 2.89 -29.23 39.33
C PRO A 389 4.03 -28.25 39.63
N GLU A 390 4.93 -28.58 40.56
CA GLU A 390 6.06 -27.71 40.91
C GLU A 390 7.10 -27.71 39.79
N GLY A 391 7.49 -28.87 39.29
CA GLY A 391 8.42 -28.99 38.16
C GLY A 391 7.87 -28.30 36.90
N LEU A 392 6.56 -28.36 36.65
CA LEU A 392 5.91 -27.67 35.55
C LEU A 392 5.97 -26.13 35.69
N LYS A 393 5.75 -25.60 36.88
CA LYS A 393 5.85 -24.17 37.18
C LYS A 393 7.26 -23.66 36.98
N ASP A 394 8.26 -24.40 37.53
CA ASP A 394 9.68 -24.09 37.40
C ASP A 394 10.11 -24.11 35.92
N TYR A 395 9.63 -25.08 35.16
CA TYR A 395 9.86 -25.14 33.70
C TYR A 395 9.32 -23.88 33.00
N VAL A 396 8.04 -23.55 33.22
CA VAL A 396 7.40 -22.36 32.57
C VAL A 396 8.09 -21.06 32.99
N ALA A 397 8.47 -20.94 34.28
CA ALA A 397 9.18 -19.77 34.82
C ALA A 397 10.60 -19.61 34.22
N SER A 398 11.27 -20.72 33.90
CA SER A 398 12.63 -20.72 33.35
C SER A 398 12.71 -20.48 31.84
N LEU A 399 11.59 -20.46 31.14
CA LEU A 399 11.59 -20.26 29.69
C LEU A 399 12.15 -18.89 29.30
N GLU A 400 13.06 -18.87 28.34
CA GLU A 400 13.50 -17.64 27.70
C GLU A 400 12.48 -17.26 26.58
N LEU A 401 11.77 -16.17 26.77
CA LEU A 401 10.71 -15.73 25.90
C LEU A 401 11.07 -14.39 25.25
N MET A 402 10.61 -14.17 24.01
CA MET A 402 10.69 -12.89 23.30
C MET A 402 9.30 -12.47 22.87
N GLU A 403 8.96 -11.20 23.03
CA GLU A 403 7.64 -10.67 22.63
C GLU A 403 7.45 -10.75 21.12
N LEU A 404 6.24 -11.10 20.70
CA LEU A 404 5.78 -11.07 19.31
C LEU A 404 4.64 -10.06 19.15
N ASN A 405 4.85 -9.08 18.29
CA ASN A 405 3.76 -8.16 17.93
C ASN A 405 2.81 -8.81 16.92
N GLY A 406 1.51 -8.82 17.26
CA GLY A 406 0.45 -9.30 16.39
C GLY A 406 -0.45 -10.30 17.11
N LYS A 407 -1.56 -10.62 16.48
CA LYS A 407 -2.49 -11.69 16.91
C LYS A 407 -2.36 -12.83 15.92
N TYR A 408 -2.00 -14.00 16.38
CA TYR A 408 -1.75 -15.14 15.52
C TYR A 408 -2.86 -16.18 15.63
N ASP A 409 -3.16 -16.84 14.53
CA ASP A 409 -4.01 -18.03 14.47
C ASP A 409 -3.11 -19.26 14.47
N LEU A 410 -2.85 -19.75 15.67
CA LEU A 410 -1.94 -20.86 15.92
C LEU A 410 -2.70 -22.19 15.98
N ASP A 411 -4.01 -22.15 16.09
CA ASP A 411 -4.88 -23.34 16.16
C ASP A 411 -5.09 -23.91 14.74
N LEU A 412 -4.03 -24.50 14.19
CA LEU A 412 -4.06 -25.20 12.91
C LEU A 412 -4.41 -26.67 13.17
N ASP A 413 -5.41 -27.19 12.43
CA ASP A 413 -5.81 -28.59 12.49
C ASP A 413 -4.57 -29.52 12.31
N GLY A 414 -4.15 -30.17 13.39
CA GLY A 414 -3.09 -31.18 13.38
C GLY A 414 -1.73 -30.70 13.89
N GLU A 415 -1.54 -29.47 14.29
CA GLU A 415 -0.34 -29.04 15.01
C GLU A 415 -0.41 -29.46 16.48
N ARG A 416 0.72 -29.90 17.02
CA ARG A 416 0.85 -30.28 18.43
C ARG A 416 0.75 -29.02 19.26
N HIS A 417 -0.21 -28.98 20.19
CA HIS A 417 -0.35 -27.91 21.15
C HIS A 417 -0.74 -28.46 22.51
N ARG A 418 -0.41 -27.74 23.58
CA ARG A 418 -0.81 -28.06 24.93
C ARG A 418 -1.20 -26.79 25.67
N VAL A 419 -2.39 -26.82 26.24
CA VAL A 419 -2.94 -25.74 27.07
C VAL A 419 -2.68 -26.05 28.52
N ILE A 420 -2.11 -25.11 29.24
CA ILE A 420 -1.90 -25.20 30.69
C ILE A 420 -2.59 -24.02 31.34
N VAL A 421 -3.41 -24.29 32.36
CA VAL A 421 -4.12 -23.26 33.10
C VAL A 421 -3.58 -23.22 34.53
N PHE A 422 -3.21 -22.03 34.95
CA PHE A 422 -2.79 -21.75 36.32
C PHE A 422 -3.84 -20.86 37.00
N ASP A 423 -4.20 -21.21 38.24
CA ASP A 423 -5.03 -20.39 39.11
C ASP A 423 -4.13 -19.46 39.93
N ALA A 424 -4.41 -18.14 39.86
CA ALA A 424 -3.67 -17.11 40.54
C ALA A 424 -4.05 -17.02 42.04
N PRO A 425 -3.10 -16.64 42.92
CA PRO A 425 -3.35 -16.60 44.37
C PRO A 425 -4.36 -15.49 44.75
N GLY A 426 -5.21 -15.79 45.69
CA GLY A 426 -5.91 -14.84 46.57
C GLY A 426 -7.11 -14.08 45.96
N ASP A 427 -7.37 -14.18 44.69
CA ASP A 427 -8.51 -13.49 44.08
C ASP A 427 -9.42 -14.47 43.33
N GLN A 428 -10.68 -14.45 43.68
CA GLN A 428 -11.68 -15.41 43.18
C GLN A 428 -11.75 -15.36 41.63
N GLY A 429 -11.14 -16.36 40.99
CA GLY A 429 -11.34 -16.63 39.58
C GLY A 429 -10.33 -15.98 38.63
N LYS A 430 -9.19 -15.49 39.08
CA LYS A 430 -8.09 -15.10 38.18
C LYS A 430 -7.35 -16.37 37.75
N GLN A 431 -7.42 -16.64 36.47
CA GLN A 431 -6.71 -17.73 35.81
C GLN A 431 -5.84 -17.18 34.71
N ILE A 432 -4.74 -17.84 34.43
CA ILE A 432 -3.90 -17.60 33.26
C ILE A 432 -3.83 -18.88 32.44
N SER A 433 -4.00 -18.77 31.13
CA SER A 433 -3.76 -19.86 30.19
C SER A 433 -2.46 -19.65 29.47
N VAL A 434 -1.66 -20.68 29.39
CA VAL A 434 -0.42 -20.71 28.63
C VAL A 434 -0.53 -21.83 27.62
N ASP A 435 -0.62 -21.47 26.35
CA ASP A 435 -0.85 -22.40 25.25
C ASP A 435 0.48 -22.57 24.48
N PHE A 436 1.06 -23.77 24.56
CA PHE A 436 2.31 -24.10 23.91
C PHE A 436 2.09 -24.61 22.50
N TYR A 437 2.88 -24.08 21.57
CA TYR A 437 3.07 -24.53 20.20
C TYR A 437 4.55 -24.83 19.97
N ASP A 438 4.98 -25.19 18.75
CA ASP A 438 6.37 -25.62 18.51
C ASP A 438 7.41 -24.57 18.96
N ASN A 439 7.22 -23.31 18.62
CA ASN A 439 8.14 -22.22 18.95
C ASN A 439 7.43 -20.91 19.31
N ILE A 440 6.14 -20.99 19.63
CA ILE A 440 5.35 -19.85 20.08
C ILE A 440 4.58 -20.28 21.32
N VAL A 441 4.49 -19.36 22.25
CA VAL A 441 3.65 -19.47 23.45
C VAL A 441 2.60 -18.38 23.40
N GLU A 442 1.34 -18.77 23.51
CA GLU A 442 0.23 -17.83 23.64
C GLU A 442 -0.16 -17.73 25.11
N PHE A 443 -0.13 -16.53 25.64
CA PHE A 443 -0.51 -16.20 27.01
C PHE A 443 -1.85 -15.48 27.04
N ARG A 444 -2.78 -15.94 27.89
CA ARG A 444 -4.10 -15.33 28.06
C ARG A 444 -4.45 -15.18 29.54
N PRO A 445 -4.59 -13.97 30.06
CA PRO A 445 -5.19 -13.74 31.35
C PRO A 445 -6.70 -13.97 31.26
N LEU A 446 -7.23 -15.07 31.86
CA LEU A 446 -8.63 -15.48 31.75
C LEU A 446 -9.62 -14.67 32.62
N PHE A 447 -9.12 -13.79 33.50
CA PHE A 447 -9.97 -12.93 34.33
C PHE A 447 -10.59 -11.73 33.59
N ILE A 448 -10.13 -11.45 32.36
CA ILE A 448 -10.71 -10.43 31.48
C ILE A 448 -11.57 -11.17 30.46
N LYS A 449 -12.89 -11.14 30.60
CA LYS A 449 -13.88 -11.74 29.66
C LYS A 449 -13.87 -11.13 28.24
N LEU A 450 -12.76 -10.59 27.81
CA LEU A 450 -12.60 -10.01 26.48
C LEU A 450 -11.60 -10.88 25.73
N ASP A 451 -12.06 -11.65 24.76
CA ASP A 451 -11.29 -12.48 23.80
C ASP A 451 -10.16 -11.75 23.04
N HIS A 452 -9.76 -10.58 23.49
CA HIS A 452 -8.89 -9.67 22.73
C HIS A 452 -7.51 -9.45 23.33
N TRP A 453 -7.18 -10.08 24.44
CA TRP A 453 -5.94 -9.85 25.18
C TRP A 453 -5.07 -11.10 25.27
N ALA A 454 -4.81 -11.76 24.14
CA ALA A 454 -3.76 -12.74 24.05
C ALA A 454 -2.45 -12.06 23.71
N GLU A 455 -1.42 -12.37 24.46
CA GLU A 455 -0.03 -12.01 24.19
C GLU A 455 0.68 -13.20 23.58
N TYR A 456 1.60 -12.95 22.68
CA TYR A 456 2.31 -13.99 21.96
C TYR A 456 3.80 -13.84 22.20
N TYR A 457 4.44 -14.93 22.54
CA TYR A 457 5.87 -14.99 22.79
C TYR A 457 6.52 -15.98 21.85
N TYR A 458 7.68 -15.63 21.34
CA TYR A 458 8.54 -16.52 20.58
C TYR A 458 9.45 -17.25 21.57
N LEU A 459 9.52 -18.58 21.44
CA LEU A 459 10.39 -19.46 22.22
C LEU A 459 11.61 -19.83 21.36
N PRO A 460 12.78 -19.22 21.58
CA PRO A 460 13.95 -19.40 20.72
C PRO A 460 14.51 -20.82 20.69
N ALA A 461 14.36 -21.56 21.79
CA ALA A 461 14.78 -22.95 21.90
C ALA A 461 13.76 -23.96 21.34
N GLY A 462 12.52 -23.47 21.05
CA GLY A 462 11.38 -24.35 20.78
C GLY A 462 10.81 -25.00 22.02
N THR A 463 9.61 -25.56 21.91
CA THR A 463 8.96 -26.28 23.01
C THR A 463 9.63 -27.68 23.19
N ASP A 464 10.17 -27.94 24.37
CA ASP A 464 10.61 -29.27 24.72
C ASP A 464 9.40 -30.15 25.04
N TRP A 465 8.87 -30.78 24.02
CA TRP A 465 7.70 -31.63 24.14
C TRP A 465 7.89 -32.86 25.00
N GLU A 466 9.13 -33.41 25.07
CA GLU A 466 9.41 -34.59 25.88
C GLU A 466 9.36 -34.23 27.36
N LEU A 467 10.00 -33.13 27.72
CA LEU A 467 9.97 -32.60 29.07
C LEU A 467 8.55 -32.13 29.46
N LEU A 468 7.90 -31.38 28.60
CA LEU A 468 6.56 -30.87 28.87
C LEU A 468 5.54 -32.00 29.10
N ASP A 469 5.59 -33.07 28.31
CA ASP A 469 4.69 -34.20 28.45
C ASP A 469 5.02 -35.04 29.70
N SER A 470 6.27 -35.01 30.16
CA SER A 470 6.67 -35.75 31.37
C SER A 470 6.01 -35.26 32.66
N PHE A 471 5.52 -34.03 32.67
CA PHE A 471 4.77 -33.46 33.81
C PHE A 471 3.34 -33.97 33.94
N PHE A 472 2.84 -34.71 32.93
CA PHE A 472 1.46 -35.18 32.90
C PHE A 472 1.39 -36.69 32.89
N ALA A 473 0.29 -37.23 33.42
CA ALA A 473 0.01 -38.66 33.31
C ALA A 473 -0.21 -39.08 31.86
N SER A 474 0.43 -40.15 31.41
CA SER A 474 0.31 -40.72 30.05
C SER A 474 -1.07 -41.32 29.79
#